data_5db457663b6bdc9fc5feed9cd60a5a2e
#
_entry.id   5db457663b6bdc9fc5feed9cd60a5a2e
#
_cell.length_a   1.000
_cell.length_b   1.000
_cell.length_c   1.000
_cell.angle_alpha   90.00
_cell.angle_beta   90.00
_cell.angle_gamma   90.00
#
_symmetry.space_group_name_H-M   'P 1'
#
loop_
_entity.id
_entity.type
_entity.pdbx_description
1 polymer ?
#
loop_
_entity_poly.entity_id
_entity_poly.type
_entity_poly.pdbx_seq_one_letter_code
_entity_poly.pdbx_strand_id
1 'polypeptide(L)'
;AVMLVIFFSLDVWLTVVCLAVVVLSLFLQFSNFMGKRAREFMSIYYDAQEKMSASAVQYVRGMPVVKIFGQSVRSFRQFNAEIQAYKTFALKCCDTYQNGMIAFTVLLNSMVTFILPVGILLMQASPQSLSLAVVWLFFIIMGPGMASPVYKPTFLGGNTRDIDEGVNRIDRILEKKPVPEPEHPQVPAAYDVEFRHVSFSYENTEQGTRTEALRDVSFIAPQGKI
;
A
#
# COMPACT_ATOMS: atom_id res chain seq x y z
N ALA A 1 7.98 -7.82 -24.71
CA ALA A 1 9.10 -7.75 -25.66
C ALA A 1 8.79 -8.50 -26.95
N VAL A 2 8.50 -9.81 -26.92
CA VAL A 2 8.29 -10.66 -28.13
C VAL A 2 7.17 -10.11 -29.03
N MET A 3 6.04 -9.72 -28.46
CA MET A 3 4.89 -9.19 -29.20
C MET A 3 5.23 -7.89 -29.96
N LEU A 4 6.04 -7.01 -29.35
CA LEU A 4 6.51 -5.79 -30.01
C LEU A 4 7.43 -6.10 -31.22
N VAL A 5 8.30 -7.07 -31.11
CA VAL A 5 9.18 -7.50 -32.22
C VAL A 5 8.33 -8.01 -33.37
N ILE A 6 7.32 -8.83 -33.10
CA ILE A 6 6.40 -9.33 -34.13
C ILE A 6 5.65 -8.16 -34.79
N PHE A 7 5.14 -7.21 -34.03
CA PHE A 7 4.42 -6.05 -34.57
C PHE A 7 5.32 -5.19 -35.47
N PHE A 8 6.56 -4.91 -35.02
CA PHE A 8 7.53 -4.18 -35.86
C PHE A 8 7.91 -4.91 -37.14
N SER A 9 7.94 -6.24 -37.14
CA SER A 9 8.26 -7.03 -38.35
C SER A 9 7.09 -7.05 -39.36
N LEU A 10 5.86 -6.81 -38.92
CA LEU A 10 4.66 -6.82 -39.77
C LEU A 10 4.40 -5.45 -40.42
N ASP A 11 4.31 -4.40 -39.62
CA ASP A 11 4.12 -3.04 -40.11
C ASP A 11 4.60 -2.00 -39.07
N VAL A 12 5.46 -1.11 -39.52
CA VAL A 12 6.07 -0.07 -38.64
C VAL A 12 5.07 0.99 -38.24
N TRP A 13 4.21 1.45 -39.18
CA TRP A 13 3.26 2.54 -38.90
C TRP A 13 2.17 2.14 -37.91
N LEU A 14 1.58 0.98 -38.10
CA LEU A 14 0.58 0.44 -37.16
C LEU A 14 1.17 0.19 -35.79
N THR A 15 2.42 -0.30 -35.74
CA THR A 15 3.14 -0.51 -34.48
C THR A 15 3.42 0.79 -33.73
N VAL A 16 3.86 1.83 -34.46
CA VAL A 16 4.09 3.16 -33.87
C VAL A 16 2.81 3.74 -33.28
N VAL A 17 1.68 3.57 -33.95
CA VAL A 17 0.37 4.00 -33.41
C VAL A 17 0.04 3.26 -32.12
N CYS A 18 0.18 1.94 -32.08
CA CYS A 18 -0.04 1.16 -30.86
C CYS A 18 0.86 1.62 -29.72
N LEU A 19 2.15 1.83 -30.02
CA LEU A 19 3.13 2.27 -29.05
C LEU A 19 2.83 3.68 -28.54
N ALA A 20 2.41 4.60 -29.42
CA ALA A 20 2.02 5.95 -29.04
C ALA A 20 0.82 5.95 -28.09
N VAL A 21 -0.20 5.12 -28.34
CA VAL A 21 -1.35 4.95 -27.44
C VAL A 21 -0.91 4.40 -26.08
N VAL A 22 -0.04 3.40 -26.05
CA VAL A 22 0.50 2.86 -24.80
C VAL A 22 1.29 3.92 -24.02
N VAL A 23 2.20 4.63 -24.68
CA VAL A 23 3.02 5.68 -24.03
C VAL A 23 2.14 6.81 -23.51
N LEU A 24 1.16 7.25 -24.29
CA LEU A 24 0.23 8.31 -23.90
C LEU A 24 -0.62 7.87 -22.69
N SER A 25 -1.12 6.63 -22.70
CA SER A 25 -1.90 6.09 -21.59
C SER A 25 -1.08 6.00 -20.29
N LEU A 26 0.18 5.54 -20.37
CA LEU A 26 1.10 5.51 -19.24
C LEU A 26 1.44 6.93 -18.75
N PHE A 27 1.67 7.86 -19.66
CA PHE A 27 1.94 9.26 -19.30
C PHE A 27 0.78 9.86 -18.50
N LEU A 28 -0.46 9.66 -18.93
CA LEU A 28 -1.66 10.12 -18.20
C LEU A 28 -1.78 9.47 -16.82
N GLN A 29 -1.46 8.19 -16.70
CA GLN A 29 -1.47 7.47 -15.45
C GLN A 29 -0.41 8.01 -14.49
N PHE A 30 0.84 8.13 -14.93
CA PHE A 30 1.96 8.56 -14.08
C PHE A 30 1.93 10.05 -13.75
N SER A 31 1.40 10.90 -14.61
CA SER A 31 1.27 12.33 -14.38
C SER A 31 0.51 12.63 -13.08
N ASN A 32 -0.52 11.85 -12.76
CA ASN A 32 -1.30 11.99 -11.52
C ASN A 32 -0.64 11.34 -10.30
N PHE A 33 0.26 10.37 -10.50
CA PHE A 33 0.86 9.57 -9.41
C PHE A 33 2.21 10.12 -8.90
N MET A 34 2.94 10.91 -9.70
CA MET A 34 4.33 11.32 -9.39
C MET A 34 4.45 12.63 -8.59
N GLY A 35 3.36 13.29 -8.21
CA GLY A 35 3.38 14.54 -7.44
C GLY A 35 3.78 14.33 -5.98
N LYS A 36 4.52 15.29 -5.38
CA LYS A 36 4.79 15.31 -3.92
C LYS A 36 3.48 15.24 -3.10
N ARG A 37 2.42 15.90 -3.58
CA ARG A 37 1.07 15.85 -2.98
C ARG A 37 0.49 14.42 -2.94
N ALA A 38 0.75 13.61 -3.96
CA ALA A 38 0.25 12.24 -4.02
C ALA A 38 0.88 11.34 -2.94
N ARG A 39 2.18 11.52 -2.67
CA ARG A 39 2.87 10.75 -1.61
C ARG A 39 2.39 11.13 -0.21
N GLU A 40 2.25 12.44 0.04
CA GLU A 40 1.76 12.96 1.30
C GLU A 40 0.31 12.52 1.57
N PHE A 41 -0.51 12.54 0.53
CA PHE A 41 -1.90 12.09 0.62
C PHE A 41 -2.02 10.59 0.90
N MET A 42 -1.15 9.77 0.29
CA MET A 42 -1.14 8.33 0.52
C MET A 42 -0.65 7.98 1.94
N SER A 43 0.32 8.73 2.49
CA SER A 43 0.73 8.59 3.89
C SER A 43 -0.44 8.82 4.85
N ILE A 44 -1.20 9.91 4.66
CA ILE A 44 -2.38 10.22 5.49
C ILE A 44 -3.45 9.11 5.38
N TYR A 45 -3.63 8.54 4.20
CA TYR A 45 -4.55 7.42 4.00
C TYR A 45 -4.15 6.18 4.80
N TYR A 46 -2.86 5.79 4.75
CA TYR A 46 -2.35 4.65 5.51
C TYR A 46 -2.38 4.88 7.03
N ASP A 47 -2.08 6.11 7.49
CA ASP A 47 -2.20 6.48 8.90
C ASP A 47 -3.64 6.36 9.40
N ALA A 48 -4.61 6.80 8.60
CA ALA A 48 -6.03 6.67 8.93
C ALA A 48 -6.49 5.20 8.97
N GLN A 49 -5.98 4.37 8.06
CA GLN A 49 -6.24 2.93 8.04
C GLN A 49 -5.65 2.23 9.27
N GLU A 50 -4.44 2.60 9.68
CA GLU A 50 -3.79 2.05 10.86
C GLU A 50 -4.55 2.41 12.14
N LYS A 51 -4.93 3.68 12.30
CA LYS A 51 -5.75 4.15 13.44
C LYS A 51 -7.10 3.43 13.52
N MET A 52 -7.77 3.27 12.39
CA MET A 52 -9.03 2.52 12.32
C MET A 52 -8.82 1.06 12.74
N SER A 53 -7.77 0.41 12.24
CA SER A 53 -7.46 -0.99 12.56
C SER A 53 -7.10 -1.17 14.04
N ALA A 54 -6.28 -0.28 14.60
CA ALA A 54 -5.92 -0.28 16.01
C ALA A 54 -7.15 -0.08 16.91
N SER A 55 -8.02 0.87 16.55
CA SER A 55 -9.27 1.15 17.25
C SER A 55 -10.23 -0.04 17.18
N ALA A 56 -10.30 -0.75 16.04
CA ALA A 56 -11.10 -1.96 15.90
C ALA A 56 -10.64 -3.08 16.84
N VAL A 57 -9.34 -3.34 16.88
CA VAL A 57 -8.76 -4.34 17.79
C VAL A 57 -9.00 -3.97 19.24
N GLN A 58 -8.80 -2.70 19.60
CA GLN A 58 -9.04 -2.20 20.94
C GLN A 58 -10.51 -2.32 21.34
N TYR A 59 -11.43 -1.99 20.42
CA TYR A 59 -12.87 -2.13 20.64
C TYR A 59 -13.28 -3.58 20.91
N VAL A 60 -12.80 -4.53 20.08
CA VAL A 60 -13.11 -5.96 20.23
C VAL A 60 -12.54 -6.52 21.52
N ARG A 61 -11.27 -6.24 21.83
CA ARG A 61 -10.61 -6.71 23.07
C ARG A 61 -11.18 -6.07 24.34
N GLY A 62 -11.59 -4.81 24.25
CA GLY A 62 -12.19 -4.07 25.38
C GLY A 62 -13.66 -4.36 25.60
N MET A 63 -14.35 -5.04 24.69
CA MET A 63 -15.79 -5.25 24.74
C MET A 63 -16.30 -5.91 26.04
N PRO A 64 -15.64 -6.95 26.61
CA PRO A 64 -16.08 -7.53 27.88
C PRO A 64 -16.07 -6.51 29.02
N VAL A 65 -14.99 -5.72 29.14
CA VAL A 65 -14.83 -4.67 30.16
C VAL A 65 -15.85 -3.56 29.97
N VAL A 66 -16.03 -3.10 28.73
CA VAL A 66 -16.97 -2.05 28.36
C VAL A 66 -18.42 -2.42 28.70
N LYS A 67 -18.80 -3.71 28.52
CA LYS A 67 -20.12 -4.23 28.89
C LYS A 67 -20.34 -4.20 30.41
N ILE A 68 -19.33 -4.58 31.19
CA ILE A 68 -19.42 -4.60 32.66
C ILE A 68 -19.63 -3.19 33.20
N PHE A 69 -18.93 -2.19 32.67
CA PHE A 69 -19.01 -0.80 33.14
C PHE A 69 -20.05 0.07 32.41
N GLY A 70 -20.83 -0.48 31.52
CA GLY A 70 -21.89 0.26 30.81
C GLY A 70 -21.38 1.35 29.84
N GLN A 71 -20.07 1.38 29.52
CA GLN A 71 -19.42 2.39 28.68
C GLN A 71 -19.47 2.10 27.16
N SER A 72 -20.33 1.16 26.73
CA SER A 72 -20.43 0.69 25.34
C SER A 72 -20.67 1.81 24.33
N VAL A 73 -21.50 2.80 24.66
CA VAL A 73 -21.86 3.91 23.76
C VAL A 73 -20.65 4.82 23.48
N ARG A 74 -19.81 5.09 24.49
CA ARG A 74 -18.63 5.96 24.32
C ARG A 74 -17.55 5.28 23.48
N SER A 75 -17.27 4.02 23.77
CA SER A 75 -16.29 3.22 23.03
C SER A 75 -16.73 3.04 21.57
N PHE A 76 -18.01 2.79 21.32
CA PHE A 76 -18.57 2.69 19.98
C PHE A 76 -18.45 4.01 19.20
N ARG A 77 -18.71 5.17 19.84
CA ARG A 77 -18.58 6.48 19.19
C ARG A 77 -17.16 6.75 18.71
N GLN A 78 -16.18 6.43 19.53
CA GLN A 78 -14.77 6.60 19.15
C GLN A 78 -14.42 5.75 17.94
N PHE A 79 -14.75 4.46 17.97
CA PHE A 79 -14.52 3.55 16.84
C PHE A 79 -15.25 4.02 15.57
N ASN A 80 -16.51 4.45 15.70
CA ASN A 80 -17.25 4.98 14.56
C ASN A 80 -16.64 6.27 14.00
N ALA A 81 -16.07 7.13 14.83
CA ALA A 81 -15.38 8.33 14.39
C ALA A 81 -14.14 7.99 13.52
N GLU A 82 -13.36 6.99 13.93
CA GLU A 82 -12.20 6.52 13.16
C GLU A 82 -12.62 5.89 11.82
N ILE A 83 -13.73 5.13 11.80
CA ILE A 83 -14.30 4.59 10.56
C ILE A 83 -14.71 5.73 9.61
N GLN A 84 -15.37 6.78 10.11
CA GLN A 84 -15.79 7.90 9.28
C GLN A 84 -14.60 8.72 8.78
N ALA A 85 -13.57 8.89 9.59
CA ALA A 85 -12.32 9.52 9.18
C ALA A 85 -11.66 8.73 8.04
N TYR A 86 -11.47 7.43 8.23
CA TYR A 86 -10.93 6.55 7.17
C TYR A 86 -11.76 6.59 5.90
N LYS A 87 -13.10 6.48 6.01
CA LYS A 87 -14.01 6.58 4.86
C LYS A 87 -13.81 7.89 4.09
N THR A 88 -13.69 9.01 4.79
CA THR A 88 -13.51 10.33 4.17
C THR A 88 -12.19 10.40 3.40
N PHE A 89 -11.11 9.88 3.97
CA PHE A 89 -9.81 9.83 3.30
C PHE A 89 -9.81 8.83 2.14
N ALA A 90 -10.46 7.67 2.29
CA ALA A 90 -10.58 6.68 1.21
C ALA A 90 -11.34 7.23 0.01
N LEU A 91 -12.47 7.91 0.23
CA LEU A 91 -13.23 8.55 -0.84
C LEU A 91 -12.44 9.66 -1.54
N LYS A 92 -11.72 10.49 -0.78
CA LYS A 92 -10.83 11.51 -1.34
C LYS A 92 -9.70 10.90 -2.15
N CYS A 93 -9.14 9.79 -1.70
CA CYS A 93 -8.10 9.05 -2.41
C CYS A 93 -8.65 8.54 -3.75
N CYS A 94 -9.80 7.88 -3.74
CA CYS A 94 -10.46 7.41 -4.96
C CYS A 94 -10.74 8.56 -5.93
N ASP A 95 -11.31 9.66 -5.45
CA ASP A 95 -11.65 10.83 -6.28
C ASP A 95 -10.41 11.47 -6.93
N THR A 96 -9.30 11.53 -6.19
CA THR A 96 -8.05 12.09 -6.69
C THR A 96 -7.42 11.24 -7.80
N TYR A 97 -7.49 9.91 -7.68
CA TYR A 97 -6.80 8.99 -8.60
C TYR A 97 -7.70 8.43 -9.71
N GLN A 98 -9.03 8.46 -9.55
CA GLN A 98 -9.96 7.84 -10.49
C GLN A 98 -9.84 8.41 -11.91
N ASN A 99 -9.68 9.73 -12.09
CA ASN A 99 -9.63 10.35 -13.39
C ASN A 99 -8.44 9.87 -14.22
N GLY A 100 -7.25 9.76 -13.61
CA GLY A 100 -6.07 9.23 -14.27
C GLY A 100 -6.22 7.75 -14.63
N MET A 101 -6.79 6.96 -13.72
CA MET A 101 -7.03 5.54 -13.93
C MET A 101 -8.09 5.28 -15.00
N ILE A 102 -9.15 6.07 -15.03
CA ILE A 102 -10.19 6.00 -16.06
C ILE A 102 -9.59 6.35 -17.42
N ALA A 103 -8.88 7.49 -17.52
CA ALA A 103 -8.26 7.92 -18.77
C ALA A 103 -7.27 6.87 -19.31
N PHE A 104 -6.41 6.33 -18.43
CA PHE A 104 -5.50 5.23 -18.78
C PHE A 104 -6.24 4.01 -19.30
N THR A 105 -7.25 3.55 -18.55
CA THR A 105 -8.02 2.34 -18.89
C THR A 105 -8.79 2.50 -20.20
N VAL A 106 -9.47 3.64 -20.37
CA VAL A 106 -10.25 3.93 -21.59
C VAL A 106 -9.34 4.03 -22.79
N LEU A 107 -8.24 4.79 -22.68
CA LEU A 107 -7.32 4.99 -23.80
C LEU A 107 -6.67 3.67 -24.23
N LEU A 108 -6.22 2.86 -23.24
CA LEU A 108 -5.57 1.58 -23.51
C LEU A 108 -6.52 0.55 -24.14
N ASN A 109 -7.78 0.51 -23.71
CA ASN A 109 -8.77 -0.41 -24.28
C ASN A 109 -9.38 0.11 -25.60
N SER A 110 -9.27 1.40 -25.87
CA SER A 110 -9.72 2.01 -27.13
C SER A 110 -8.67 1.93 -28.26
N MET A 111 -7.68 1.06 -28.14
CA MET A 111 -6.57 0.93 -29.12
C MET A 111 -7.09 0.71 -30.55
N VAL A 112 -8.14 -0.09 -30.72
CA VAL A 112 -8.76 -0.35 -32.01
C VAL A 112 -9.24 0.94 -32.69
N THR A 113 -9.76 1.91 -31.93
CA THR A 113 -10.23 3.20 -32.44
C THR A 113 -9.11 4.00 -33.12
N PHE A 114 -7.87 3.81 -32.73
CA PHE A 114 -6.70 4.47 -33.34
C PHE A 114 -6.13 3.65 -34.51
N ILE A 115 -6.18 2.32 -34.44
CA ILE A 115 -5.70 1.42 -35.50
C ILE A 115 -6.60 1.51 -36.75
N LEU A 116 -7.92 1.63 -36.56
CA LEU A 116 -8.87 1.67 -37.68
C LEU A 116 -8.60 2.79 -38.68
N PRO A 117 -8.54 4.08 -38.31
CA PRO A 117 -8.34 5.16 -39.28
C PRO A 117 -6.97 5.09 -39.96
N VAL A 118 -5.92 4.72 -39.20
CA VAL A 118 -4.56 4.60 -39.76
C VAL A 118 -4.49 3.47 -40.78
N GLY A 119 -5.10 2.32 -40.49
CA GLY A 119 -5.18 1.21 -41.45
C GLY A 119 -5.96 1.57 -42.70
N ILE A 120 -7.07 2.32 -42.60
CA ILE A 120 -7.83 2.81 -43.75
C ILE A 120 -6.96 3.73 -44.63
N LEU A 121 -6.21 4.65 -44.02
CA LEU A 121 -5.31 5.55 -44.77
C LEU A 121 -4.20 4.78 -45.48
N LEU A 122 -3.60 3.77 -44.83
CA LEU A 122 -2.59 2.91 -45.44
C LEU A 122 -3.15 2.08 -46.58
N MET A 123 -4.39 1.59 -46.47
CA MET A 123 -5.06 0.85 -47.55
C MET A 123 -5.40 1.74 -48.73
N GLN A 124 -5.76 3.03 -48.50
CA GLN A 124 -5.98 4.00 -49.59
C GLN A 124 -4.68 4.29 -50.37
N ALA A 125 -3.53 4.28 -49.68
CA ALA A 125 -2.25 4.48 -50.33
C ALA A 125 -1.78 3.24 -51.15
N SER A 126 -2.28 2.03 -50.85
CA SER A 126 -1.92 0.77 -51.50
C SER A 126 -3.15 -0.14 -51.69
N PRO A 127 -4.08 0.20 -52.58
CA PRO A 127 -5.41 -0.42 -52.68
C PRO A 127 -5.44 -1.91 -53.05
N GLN A 128 -4.34 -2.46 -53.59
CA GLN A 128 -4.29 -3.85 -54.08
C GLN A 128 -3.46 -4.80 -53.19
N SER A 129 -2.95 -4.37 -52.05
CA SER A 129 -2.14 -5.22 -51.18
C SER A 129 -3.01 -6.03 -50.22
N LEU A 130 -3.32 -7.26 -50.60
CA LEU A 130 -4.02 -8.23 -49.75
C LEU A 130 -3.22 -8.49 -48.45
N SER A 131 -1.88 -8.49 -48.51
CA SER A 131 -1.01 -8.64 -47.33
C SER A 131 -1.22 -7.56 -46.30
N LEU A 132 -1.39 -6.30 -46.72
CA LEU A 132 -1.63 -5.17 -45.81
C LEU A 132 -3.02 -5.27 -45.13
N ALA A 133 -4.03 -5.75 -45.82
CA ALA A 133 -5.34 -6.01 -45.23
C ALA A 133 -5.31 -7.10 -44.16
N VAL A 134 -4.56 -8.18 -44.40
CA VAL A 134 -4.38 -9.26 -43.40
C VAL A 134 -3.61 -8.76 -42.19
N VAL A 135 -2.54 -7.99 -42.38
CA VAL A 135 -1.76 -7.38 -41.29
C VAL A 135 -2.64 -6.43 -40.48
N TRP A 136 -3.42 -5.58 -41.12
CA TRP A 136 -4.35 -4.67 -40.44
C TRP A 136 -5.39 -5.41 -39.61
N LEU A 137 -6.01 -6.47 -40.15
CA LEU A 137 -6.92 -7.33 -39.42
C LEU A 137 -6.25 -7.97 -38.20
N PHE A 138 -5.01 -8.43 -38.35
CA PHE A 138 -4.20 -8.96 -37.26
C PHE A 138 -4.00 -7.93 -36.14
N PHE A 139 -3.69 -6.65 -36.46
CA PHE A 139 -3.56 -5.59 -35.48
C PHE A 139 -4.87 -5.26 -34.76
N ILE A 140 -6.02 -5.32 -35.45
CA ILE A 140 -7.33 -5.12 -34.83
C ILE A 140 -7.62 -6.19 -33.78
N ILE A 141 -7.27 -7.46 -34.07
CA ILE A 141 -7.53 -8.58 -33.17
C ILE A 141 -6.51 -8.61 -32.02
N MET A 142 -5.22 -8.44 -32.32
CA MET A 142 -4.13 -8.58 -31.35
C MET A 142 -3.79 -7.31 -30.60
N GLY A 143 -4.11 -6.12 -31.15
CA GLY A 143 -3.82 -4.83 -30.54
C GLY A 143 -4.38 -4.69 -29.11
N PRO A 144 -5.65 -4.98 -28.86
CA PRO A 144 -6.20 -4.98 -27.50
C PRO A 144 -5.50 -5.93 -26.52
N GLY A 145 -4.91 -7.01 -27.01
CA GLY A 145 -4.11 -7.95 -26.22
C GLY A 145 -2.86 -7.33 -25.58
N MET A 146 -2.37 -6.19 -26.10
CA MET A 146 -1.28 -5.42 -25.50
C MET A 146 -1.66 -4.76 -24.17
N ALA A 147 -2.93 -4.60 -23.89
CA ALA A 147 -3.39 -3.99 -22.64
C ALA A 147 -2.96 -4.81 -21.42
N SER A 148 -3.10 -6.14 -21.45
CA SER A 148 -2.79 -7.02 -20.32
C SER A 148 -1.34 -6.92 -19.82
N PRO A 149 -0.30 -6.99 -20.68
CA PRO A 149 1.09 -6.80 -20.24
C PRO A 149 1.40 -5.39 -19.73
N VAL A 150 0.63 -4.38 -20.13
CA VAL A 150 0.81 -2.99 -19.67
C VAL A 150 0.18 -2.78 -18.29
N TYR A 151 -0.92 -3.45 -17.97
CA TYR A 151 -1.55 -3.38 -16.64
C TYR A 151 -0.67 -3.91 -15.52
N LYS A 152 0.02 -5.04 -15.74
CA LYS A 152 0.80 -5.71 -14.70
C LYS A 152 1.89 -4.82 -14.08
N PRO A 153 2.78 -4.16 -14.85
CA PRO A 153 3.79 -3.26 -14.31
C PRO A 153 3.20 -2.05 -13.57
N THR A 154 2.01 -1.60 -13.96
CA THR A 154 1.38 -0.42 -13.33
C THR A 154 1.07 -0.66 -11.85
N PHE A 155 0.72 -1.88 -11.48
CA PHE A 155 0.45 -2.27 -10.09
C PHE A 155 1.69 -2.70 -9.29
N LEU A 156 2.83 -2.96 -9.95
CA LEU A 156 4.07 -3.37 -9.28
C LEU A 156 4.57 -2.33 -8.27
N GLY A 157 4.44 -1.04 -8.58
CA GLY A 157 4.91 0.03 -7.72
C GLY A 157 4.19 0.11 -6.36
N GLY A 158 2.92 -0.30 -6.29
CA GLY A 158 2.18 -0.45 -5.04
C GLY A 158 2.67 -1.66 -4.25
N ASN A 159 2.72 -2.81 -4.89
CA ASN A 159 3.10 -4.08 -4.25
C ASN A 159 4.54 -4.06 -3.71
N THR A 160 5.50 -3.43 -4.43
CA THR A 160 6.88 -3.30 -3.95
C THR A 160 6.98 -2.44 -2.70
N ARG A 161 6.19 -1.37 -2.60
CA ARG A 161 6.16 -0.52 -1.40
C ARG A 161 5.60 -1.27 -0.18
N ASP A 162 4.53 -2.05 -0.36
CA ASP A 162 3.95 -2.85 0.71
C ASP A 162 4.93 -3.93 1.22
N ILE A 163 5.70 -4.52 0.30
CA ILE A 163 6.76 -5.47 0.64
C ILE A 163 7.88 -4.77 1.41
N ASP A 164 8.38 -3.63 0.92
CA ASP A 164 9.44 -2.86 1.59
C ASP A 164 9.04 -2.45 3.01
N GLU A 165 7.80 -1.96 3.20
CA GLU A 165 7.29 -1.60 4.52
C GLU A 165 7.18 -2.84 5.42
N GLY A 166 6.73 -3.98 4.88
CA GLY A 166 6.68 -5.25 5.60
C GLY A 166 8.07 -5.71 6.06
N VAL A 167 9.06 -5.67 5.17
CA VAL A 167 10.45 -6.01 5.46
C VAL A 167 11.03 -5.08 6.53
N ASN A 168 10.87 -3.77 6.38
CA ASN A 168 11.35 -2.78 7.36
C ASN A 168 10.74 -2.97 8.76
N ARG A 169 9.50 -3.45 8.86
CA ARG A 169 8.87 -3.78 10.16
C ARG A 169 9.48 -5.03 10.78
N ILE A 170 9.79 -6.04 9.98
CA ILE A 170 10.45 -7.26 10.43
C ILE A 170 11.87 -6.95 10.88
N ASP A 171 12.64 -6.21 10.08
CA ASP A 171 14.02 -5.83 10.40
C ASP A 171 14.10 -5.04 11.71
N ARG A 172 13.19 -4.10 11.94
CA ARG A 172 13.07 -3.37 13.21
C ARG A 172 12.90 -4.27 14.45
N ILE A 173 12.25 -5.43 14.26
CA ILE A 173 12.08 -6.40 15.35
C ILE A 173 13.37 -7.22 15.53
N LEU A 174 13.97 -7.65 14.42
CA LEU A 174 15.19 -8.46 14.43
C LEU A 174 16.42 -7.68 14.92
N GLU A 175 16.49 -6.39 14.64
CA GLU A 175 17.57 -5.48 15.10
C GLU A 175 17.51 -5.18 16.60
N LYS A 176 16.37 -5.45 17.26
CA LYS A 176 16.31 -5.28 18.72
C LYS A 176 17.26 -6.24 19.40
N LYS A 177 18.22 -5.67 20.13
CA LYS A 177 19.15 -6.47 20.93
C LYS A 177 18.37 -7.30 21.94
N PRO A 178 18.68 -8.60 22.06
CA PRO A 178 18.12 -9.42 23.13
C PRO A 178 18.53 -8.86 24.49
N VAL A 179 17.72 -9.13 25.49
CA VAL A 179 18.05 -8.77 26.86
C VAL A 179 19.38 -9.48 27.21
N PRO A 180 20.38 -8.76 27.75
CA PRO A 180 21.66 -9.38 28.10
C PRO A 180 21.43 -10.49 29.10
N GLU A 181 21.86 -11.69 28.73
CA GLU A 181 21.85 -12.82 29.63
C GLU A 181 23.09 -12.75 30.54
N PRO A 182 22.96 -13.06 31.83
CA PRO A 182 24.10 -13.10 32.74
C PRO A 182 25.03 -14.26 32.35
N GLU A 183 26.34 -14.00 32.35
CA GLU A 183 27.35 -15.02 32.06
C GLU A 183 27.30 -16.22 33.05
N HIS A 184 26.83 -15.97 34.25
CA HIS A 184 26.65 -16.98 35.30
C HIS A 184 25.24 -16.86 35.90
N PRO A 185 24.24 -17.58 35.35
CA PRO A 185 22.89 -17.57 35.90
C PRO A 185 22.89 -18.20 37.31
N GLN A 186 22.39 -17.46 38.30
CA GLN A 186 22.24 -17.95 39.67
C GLN A 186 20.79 -18.39 39.89
N VAL A 187 20.62 -19.57 40.49
CA VAL A 187 19.30 -20.00 40.92
C VAL A 187 19.09 -19.46 42.34
N PRO A 188 18.05 -18.66 42.60
CA PRO A 188 17.78 -18.11 43.91
C PRO A 188 17.46 -19.22 44.90
N ALA A 189 18.03 -19.15 46.10
CA ALA A 189 17.78 -20.11 47.21
C ALA A 189 16.41 -19.85 47.89
N ALA A 190 15.89 -18.63 47.79
CA ALA A 190 14.57 -18.20 48.25
C ALA A 190 13.91 -17.32 47.19
N TYR A 191 12.60 -17.34 47.15
CA TYR A 191 11.82 -16.62 46.11
C TYR A 191 11.15 -15.35 46.67
N ASP A 192 11.72 -14.77 47.74
CA ASP A 192 11.31 -13.45 48.20
C ASP A 192 11.81 -12.37 47.25
N VAL A 193 10.97 -11.41 46.92
CA VAL A 193 11.33 -10.29 46.07
C VAL A 193 11.40 -9.02 46.91
N GLU A 194 12.58 -8.42 47.00
CA GLU A 194 12.81 -7.17 47.72
C GLU A 194 13.14 -6.05 46.72
N PHE A 195 12.36 -4.97 46.79
CA PHE A 195 12.64 -3.72 46.08
C PHE A 195 13.29 -2.76 47.08
N ARG A 196 14.47 -2.23 46.74
CA ARG A 196 15.21 -1.24 47.54
C ARG A 196 15.46 0.00 46.69
N HIS A 197 14.83 1.11 47.04
CA HIS A 197 15.02 2.40 46.37
C HIS A 197 14.92 2.32 44.84
N VAL A 198 13.92 1.57 44.32
CA VAL A 198 13.76 1.36 42.87
C VAL A 198 13.04 2.55 42.24
N SER A 199 13.70 3.17 41.27
CA SER A 199 13.10 4.17 40.39
C SER A 199 13.08 3.63 38.97
N PHE A 200 11.96 3.81 38.27
CA PHE A 200 11.81 3.34 36.90
C PHE A 200 11.09 4.39 36.03
N SER A 201 11.63 4.62 34.86
CA SER A 201 11.06 5.54 33.86
C SER A 201 10.88 4.85 32.53
N TYR A 202 9.73 5.08 31.90
CA TYR A 202 9.53 4.69 30.49
C TYR A 202 10.17 5.73 29.58
N GLU A 203 10.97 5.27 28.65
CA GLU A 203 11.51 6.09 27.58
C GLU A 203 10.48 6.15 26.43
N ASN A 204 9.85 7.29 26.23
CA ASN A 204 8.95 7.48 25.10
C ASN A 204 9.80 7.84 23.87
N THR A 205 10.04 6.84 23.02
CA THR A 205 10.95 6.92 21.87
C THR A 205 10.50 7.94 20.82
N GLU A 206 9.20 8.30 20.80
CA GLU A 206 8.65 9.27 19.83
C GLU A 206 8.79 10.74 20.26
N GLN A 207 8.91 11.02 21.54
CA GLN A 207 8.95 12.38 22.08
C GLN A 207 10.22 12.71 22.86
N GLY A 208 11.12 11.76 23.06
CA GLY A 208 12.35 11.98 23.84
C GLY A 208 12.10 12.36 25.32
N THR A 209 10.87 12.20 25.79
CA THR A 209 10.46 12.50 27.17
C THR A 209 10.48 11.23 28.00
N ARG A 210 11.18 11.26 29.14
CA ARG A 210 11.11 10.20 30.14
C ARG A 210 9.90 10.44 31.05
N THR A 211 9.01 9.46 31.10
CA THR A 211 7.90 9.48 32.06
C THR A 211 8.29 8.58 33.23
N GLU A 212 8.52 9.19 34.39
CA GLU A 212 8.83 8.50 35.62
C GLU A 212 7.59 7.73 36.12
N ALA A 213 7.67 6.39 36.16
CA ALA A 213 6.58 5.52 36.57
C ALA A 213 6.72 5.05 38.02
N LEU A 214 7.94 4.87 38.48
CA LEU A 214 8.26 4.53 39.86
C LEU A 214 9.34 5.46 40.38
N ARG A 215 9.19 5.96 41.60
CA ARG A 215 10.16 6.83 42.24
C ARG A 215 10.43 6.36 43.67
N ASP A 216 11.66 5.94 43.90
CA ASP A 216 12.16 5.55 45.24
C ASP A 216 11.26 4.57 45.98
N VAL A 217 10.84 3.50 45.30
CA VAL A 217 9.91 2.49 45.84
C VAL A 217 10.72 1.40 46.55
N SER A 218 10.34 1.13 47.80
CA SER A 218 10.95 0.06 48.61
C SER A 218 9.83 -0.77 49.24
N PHE A 219 9.86 -2.11 48.99
CA PHE A 219 8.98 -3.07 49.64
C PHE A 219 9.52 -4.48 49.53
N ILE A 220 9.01 -5.37 50.39
CA ILE A 220 9.34 -6.80 50.38
C ILE A 220 8.06 -7.58 50.06
N ALA A 221 8.13 -8.46 49.06
CA ALA A 221 7.08 -9.41 48.71
C ALA A 221 7.55 -10.83 49.11
N PRO A 222 7.14 -11.37 50.29
CA PRO A 222 7.53 -12.70 50.74
C PRO A 222 6.90 -13.79 49.86
N GLN A 223 7.63 -14.89 49.66
CA GLN A 223 7.17 -16.05 48.92
C GLN A 223 5.83 -16.57 49.49
N GLY A 224 4.85 -16.80 48.57
CA GLY A 224 3.55 -17.38 48.92
C GLY A 224 2.55 -16.40 49.54
N LYS A 225 2.85 -15.10 49.61
CA LYS A 225 1.89 -14.04 49.93
C LYS A 225 1.55 -13.21 48.68
N ILE A 226 0.28 -12.89 48.54
CA ILE A 226 -0.25 -11.99 47.49
C ILE A 226 -0.48 -10.63 48.11
#